data_551f24c3d528891ec85b08cbc2a919eb
#
_entry.id   551f24c3d528891ec85b08cbc2a919eb
#
_cell.length_a   1.000
_cell.length_b   1.000
_cell.length_c   1.000
_cell.angle_alpha   90.00
_cell.angle_beta   90.00
_cell.angle_gamma   90.00
#
_symmetry.space_group_name_H-M   'P 1'
#
loop_
_entity.id
_entity.type
_entity.pdbx_description
1 polymer ?
#
loop_
_entity_poly.entity_id
_entity_poly.type
_entity_poly.pdbx_seq_one_letter_code
_entity_poly.pdbx_strand_id
1 'polypeptide(L)'
;MPQCCVPCCLNRSELKKTCQLSFYRFPCDEKEKRRWLQLIRRENFTPNCNSRVCSWHFPDGKAAGPTRFAWNEQKNFKVPDQFRHMRKKKPMVPAGGEDAGTDQGQTPGTSKTLTVLEIENDMLREENERLKKLLEKQKQTFSFSQISSDSDKVQYFTGLPDAATVLFLEALLTKFELQYHSDWTVQSILLVDQLLLALMKLKLNCGHVDLATRFNCSTATVTNIFTTIVSALYDILYVGMFENNIPSTAKNQTSLPDCFKPFPNCRIVLDCTEVAVSNTERLDTQSHLYSQYKGRTTLKALIGVAPNGVITFASNLYGGSASDKAITADCGILQHLQPGNMVVADKGFTIRDILPEGVSLNIPSFLVNGQFTQEEVNNNRLISRARIHVERSIQRLKLYSILDHIPYQFKKNINKILKVCVCLTNLQTPILREIE
;
A
#
# COMPACT_ATOMS: atom_id res chain seq x y z
N MET A 1 -2.66 40.94 10.18
CA MET A 1 -1.39 41.26 9.44
C MET A 1 -1.49 40.68 8.02
N PRO A 2 -0.95 41.33 6.98
CA PRO A 2 -1.13 40.90 5.61
C PRO A 2 -0.37 39.57 5.32
N GLN A 3 -1.10 38.58 4.85
CA GLN A 3 -0.60 37.33 4.32
C GLN A 3 -0.80 37.34 2.80
N CYS A 4 0.10 36.67 2.06
CA CYS A 4 -0.06 36.49 0.62
C CYS A 4 -1.31 35.66 0.32
N CYS A 5 -2.16 36.11 -0.62
CA CYS A 5 -3.40 35.44 -0.97
C CYS A 5 -3.25 34.41 -2.11
N VAL A 6 -2.04 34.24 -2.64
CA VAL A 6 -1.75 33.21 -3.66
C VAL A 6 -1.82 31.83 -3.03
N PRO A 7 -2.50 30.85 -3.63
CA PRO A 7 -2.55 29.48 -3.13
C PRO A 7 -1.15 28.91 -2.89
N CYS A 8 -0.97 28.17 -1.81
CA CYS A 8 0.29 27.54 -1.39
C CYS A 8 1.45 28.51 -1.07
N CYS A 9 1.21 29.83 -1.02
CA CYS A 9 2.22 30.82 -0.63
C CYS A 9 2.15 31.08 0.88
N LEU A 10 3.20 30.74 1.61
CA LEU A 10 3.30 30.90 3.07
C LEU A 10 3.87 32.25 3.51
N ASN A 11 4.18 33.17 2.59
CA ASN A 11 4.78 34.45 2.90
C ASN A 11 3.83 35.35 3.69
N ARG A 12 4.30 35.83 4.86
CA ARG A 12 3.58 36.72 5.78
C ARG A 12 4.43 37.98 6.05
N SER A 13 3.78 39.09 6.38
CA SER A 13 4.49 40.33 6.66
C SER A 13 5.43 40.28 7.88
N GLU A 14 5.24 39.33 8.78
CA GLU A 14 6.11 39.06 9.92
C GLU A 14 7.51 38.58 9.52
N LEU A 15 7.63 37.94 8.36
CA LEU A 15 8.90 37.46 7.80
C LEU A 15 9.73 38.58 7.16
N LYS A 16 9.29 39.85 7.27
CA LYS A 16 10.02 41.04 6.74
C LYS A 16 11.47 41.13 7.20
N LYS A 17 11.79 40.66 8.39
CA LYS A 17 13.16 40.74 8.93
C LYS A 17 14.15 39.80 8.24
N THR A 18 13.65 38.69 7.61
CA THR A 18 14.50 37.69 6.98
C THR A 18 14.49 37.74 5.45
N CYS A 19 13.41 38.21 4.80
CA CYS A 19 13.21 38.05 3.35
C CYS A 19 13.01 39.36 2.58
N GLN A 20 12.94 40.52 3.22
CA GLN A 20 12.72 41.86 2.58
C GLN A 20 11.58 41.91 1.55
N LEU A 21 10.50 41.10 1.74
CA LEU A 21 9.40 41.02 0.80
C LEU A 21 8.41 42.19 0.98
N SER A 22 8.01 42.81 -0.12
CA SER A 22 6.92 43.79 -0.17
C SER A 22 5.60 43.07 -0.43
N PHE A 23 4.47 43.69 0.00
CA PHE A 23 3.12 43.11 -0.18
C PHE A 23 2.26 44.11 -0.96
N TYR A 24 1.90 43.78 -2.19
CA TYR A 24 1.16 44.65 -3.11
C TYR A 24 -0.37 44.44 -2.96
N ARG A 25 -1.13 45.53 -3.05
CA ARG A 25 -2.59 45.49 -3.18
C ARG A 25 -2.98 45.14 -4.61
N PHE A 26 -4.16 44.55 -4.78
CA PHE A 26 -4.74 44.40 -6.12
C PHE A 26 -4.92 45.78 -6.78
N PRO A 27 -4.79 45.84 -8.11
CA PRO A 27 -5.05 47.08 -8.86
C PRO A 27 -6.49 47.54 -8.68
N CYS A 28 -6.70 48.87 -8.72
CA CYS A 28 -8.06 49.44 -8.75
C CYS A 28 -8.71 49.28 -10.12
N ASP A 29 -7.91 49.16 -11.18
CA ASP A 29 -8.41 48.93 -12.53
C ASP A 29 -8.97 47.48 -12.64
N GLU A 30 -10.23 47.38 -13.02
CA GLU A 30 -10.95 46.13 -13.13
C GLU A 30 -10.35 45.13 -14.16
N LYS A 31 -9.72 45.64 -15.22
CA LYS A 31 -9.06 44.80 -16.24
C LYS A 31 -7.79 44.17 -15.69
N GLU A 32 -6.96 44.97 -15.04
CA GLU A 32 -5.74 44.47 -14.40
C GLU A 32 -6.04 43.58 -13.21
N LYS A 33 -7.06 43.88 -12.42
CA LYS A 33 -7.52 43.05 -11.31
C LYS A 33 -7.95 41.68 -11.78
N ARG A 34 -8.76 41.60 -12.86
CA ARG A 34 -9.17 40.31 -13.48
C ARG A 34 -7.96 39.55 -14.02
N ARG A 35 -6.98 40.24 -14.63
CA ARG A 35 -5.71 39.66 -15.10
C ARG A 35 -4.95 39.02 -13.95
N TRP A 36 -4.80 39.67 -12.80
CA TRP A 36 -4.11 39.14 -11.64
C TRP A 36 -4.86 37.90 -11.08
N LEU A 37 -6.19 37.96 -11.01
CA LEU A 37 -6.99 36.81 -10.54
C LEU A 37 -6.84 35.59 -11.44
N GLN A 38 -6.83 35.77 -12.75
CA GLN A 38 -6.60 34.67 -13.70
C GLN A 38 -5.19 34.05 -13.54
N LEU A 39 -4.17 34.87 -13.33
CA LEU A 39 -2.80 34.41 -13.12
C LEU A 39 -2.64 33.66 -11.78
N ILE A 40 -3.32 34.10 -10.72
CA ILE A 40 -3.28 33.49 -9.38
C ILE A 40 -4.01 32.15 -9.33
N ARG A 41 -4.98 31.90 -10.22
CA ARG A 41 -5.76 30.65 -10.34
C ARG A 41 -6.41 30.18 -9.02
N ARG A 42 -6.93 31.12 -8.24
CA ARG A 42 -7.65 30.81 -7.01
C ARG A 42 -9.16 30.79 -7.28
N GLU A 43 -9.76 29.62 -7.21
CA GLU A 43 -11.22 29.45 -7.39
C GLU A 43 -12.01 30.15 -6.29
N ASN A 44 -13.16 30.72 -6.65
CA ASN A 44 -14.11 31.36 -5.73
C ASN A 44 -13.50 32.45 -4.83
N PHE A 45 -12.46 33.18 -5.31
CA PHE A 45 -11.80 34.22 -4.56
C PHE A 45 -12.14 35.60 -5.07
N THR A 46 -12.75 36.44 -4.23
CA THR A 46 -12.99 37.85 -4.46
C THR A 46 -12.02 38.67 -3.56
N PRO A 47 -11.06 39.42 -4.13
CA PRO A 47 -10.12 40.17 -3.33
C PRO A 47 -10.80 41.36 -2.65
N ASN A 48 -10.52 41.55 -1.37
CA ASN A 48 -10.97 42.68 -0.57
C ASN A 48 -9.82 43.71 -0.35
N CYS A 49 -10.08 44.81 0.36
CA CYS A 49 -9.10 45.87 0.64
C CYS A 49 -7.87 45.36 1.41
N ASN A 50 -7.95 44.22 2.09
CA ASN A 50 -6.85 43.62 2.84
C ASN A 50 -6.10 42.54 2.07
N SER A 51 -6.60 42.10 0.91
CA SER A 51 -5.93 41.11 0.08
C SER A 51 -4.61 41.60 -0.46
N ARG A 52 -3.54 40.82 -0.32
CA ARG A 52 -2.17 41.18 -0.71
C ARG A 52 -1.51 40.03 -1.46
N VAL A 53 -0.59 40.39 -2.37
CA VAL A 53 0.29 39.47 -3.08
C VAL A 53 1.74 39.89 -2.79
N CYS A 54 2.58 38.95 -2.33
CA CYS A 54 3.97 39.27 -1.98
C CYS A 54 4.82 39.51 -3.24
N SER A 55 5.87 40.34 -3.11
CA SER A 55 6.76 40.73 -4.21
C SER A 55 7.49 39.54 -4.86
N TRP A 56 7.57 38.40 -4.18
CA TRP A 56 8.15 37.18 -4.74
C TRP A 56 7.44 36.71 -6.04
N HIS A 57 6.14 37.01 -6.16
CA HIS A 57 5.37 36.68 -7.37
C HIS A 57 5.58 37.62 -8.55
N PHE A 58 6.36 38.68 -8.40
CA PHE A 58 6.57 39.75 -9.42
C PHE A 58 8.04 39.85 -9.85
N PRO A 59 8.61 38.84 -10.56
CA PRO A 59 10.01 38.88 -10.98
C PRO A 59 10.31 40.05 -11.89
N ASP A 60 9.36 40.43 -12.76
CA ASP A 60 9.50 41.53 -13.75
C ASP A 60 8.83 42.85 -13.28
N GLY A 61 8.58 42.97 -11.98
CA GLY A 61 7.97 44.14 -11.37
C GLY A 61 6.45 44.14 -11.37
N LYS A 62 5.87 45.09 -10.60
CA LYS A 62 4.42 45.16 -10.36
C LYS A 62 3.58 45.36 -11.63
N ALA A 63 4.11 46.09 -12.62
CA ALA A 63 3.40 46.37 -13.88
C ALA A 63 3.21 45.13 -14.75
N ALA A 64 4.12 44.17 -14.66
CA ALA A 64 4.00 42.88 -15.37
C ALA A 64 2.93 41.95 -14.78
N GLY A 65 2.49 42.18 -13.54
CA GLY A 65 1.59 41.33 -12.80
C GLY A 65 2.33 40.16 -12.13
N PRO A 66 1.61 39.32 -11.32
CA PRO A 66 2.18 38.18 -10.66
C PRO A 66 2.39 37.05 -11.68
N THR A 67 3.63 36.71 -12.00
CA THR A 67 4.01 35.72 -13.01
C THR A 67 4.78 34.51 -12.43
N ARG A 68 5.38 34.67 -11.22
CA ARG A 68 6.09 33.58 -10.53
C ARG A 68 5.20 32.92 -9.49
N PHE A 69 5.09 31.58 -9.56
CA PHE A 69 4.32 30.75 -8.63
C PHE A 69 5.07 29.45 -8.35
N ALA A 70 4.78 28.77 -7.24
CA ALA A 70 5.42 27.51 -6.89
C ALA A 70 5.26 26.42 -7.98
N TRP A 71 4.15 26.45 -8.71
CA TRP A 71 3.89 25.48 -9.80
C TRP A 71 4.62 25.81 -11.13
N ASN A 72 5.23 27.00 -11.27
CA ASN A 72 5.98 27.40 -12.47
C ASN A 72 7.40 27.88 -12.18
N GLU A 73 7.92 27.70 -10.97
CA GLU A 73 9.23 28.21 -10.55
C GLU A 73 10.40 27.62 -11.39
N GLN A 74 10.22 26.39 -11.88
CA GLN A 74 11.22 25.71 -12.72
C GLN A 74 10.96 25.90 -14.24
N LYS A 75 9.93 26.63 -14.62
CA LYS A 75 9.58 26.91 -16.01
C LYS A 75 9.82 28.39 -16.29
N ASN A 76 10.71 28.71 -17.22
CA ASN A 76 10.81 30.05 -17.82
C ASN A 76 9.54 30.31 -18.64
N PHE A 77 8.45 30.64 -17.96
CA PHE A 77 7.21 31.07 -18.60
C PHE A 77 7.40 32.54 -19.02
N LYS A 78 7.78 32.78 -20.27
CA LYS A 78 7.36 33.99 -20.93
C LYS A 78 5.84 33.90 -21.02
N VAL A 79 5.13 34.82 -20.34
CA VAL A 79 3.67 34.94 -20.49
C VAL A 79 3.40 35.08 -22.00
N PRO A 80 2.69 34.12 -22.63
CA PRO A 80 2.34 34.28 -24.04
C PRO A 80 1.54 35.55 -24.16
N ASP A 81 1.83 36.34 -25.21
CA ASP A 81 1.10 37.57 -25.55
C ASP A 81 -0.35 37.30 -26.00
N GLN A 82 -0.94 36.17 -25.55
CA GLN A 82 -2.28 35.68 -25.86
C GLN A 82 -3.39 36.64 -25.49
N PHE A 83 -3.10 37.67 -24.64
CA PHE A 83 -4.05 38.73 -24.37
C PHE A 83 -4.09 39.83 -25.47
N ARG A 84 -3.18 39.81 -26.45
CA ARG A 84 -3.24 40.69 -27.60
C ARG A 84 -4.20 40.23 -28.70
N HIS A 85 -4.65 38.98 -28.69
CA HIS A 85 -5.52 38.42 -29.72
C HIS A 85 -6.96 38.20 -29.24
N MET A 86 -7.50 39.04 -28.36
CA MET A 86 -8.93 39.28 -28.35
C MET A 86 -9.27 39.96 -29.66
N ARG A 87 -9.75 39.15 -30.63
CA ARG A 87 -10.29 39.62 -31.90
C ARG A 87 -11.20 40.83 -31.66
N LYS A 88 -10.81 42.00 -32.09
CA LYS A 88 -11.73 43.12 -32.32
C LYS A 88 -12.80 42.59 -33.25
N LYS A 89 -14.04 42.48 -32.82
CA LYS A 89 -15.18 42.26 -33.70
C LYS A 89 -15.13 43.36 -34.74
N LYS A 90 -14.97 42.97 -36.01
CA LYS A 90 -15.13 43.90 -37.15
C LYS A 90 -16.53 44.48 -37.06
N PRO A 91 -16.69 45.82 -37.20
CA PRO A 91 -17.99 46.41 -37.45
C PRO A 91 -18.49 45.88 -38.80
N MET A 92 -19.78 45.46 -38.85
CA MET A 92 -20.49 45.24 -40.11
C MET A 92 -20.54 46.59 -40.86
N VAL A 93 -19.99 46.59 -42.07
CA VAL A 93 -20.16 47.69 -43.03
C VAL A 93 -21.18 47.21 -44.07
N PRO A 94 -22.21 48.03 -44.40
CA PRO A 94 -23.20 47.67 -45.41
C PRO A 94 -22.60 47.73 -46.82
N ALA A 95 -23.11 46.87 -47.68
CA ALA A 95 -22.75 46.78 -49.12
C ALA A 95 -23.08 48.03 -49.89
N GLY A 96 -22.23 48.44 -50.79
CA GLY A 96 -22.51 49.39 -51.83
C GLY A 96 -21.26 50.01 -52.47
N GLY A 97 -21.07 49.76 -53.84
CA GLY A 97 -20.37 50.67 -54.74
C GLY A 97 -19.02 50.17 -55.29
N GLU A 98 -19.06 49.85 -56.55
CA GLU A 98 -17.98 49.59 -57.51
C GLU A 98 -16.96 50.76 -57.55
N ASP A 99 -15.66 50.51 -57.72
CA ASP A 99 -14.95 50.82 -58.95
C ASP A 99 -13.45 50.43 -58.93
N ALA A 100 -12.87 50.32 -60.09
CA ALA A 100 -11.63 49.77 -60.47
C ALA A 100 -10.39 50.60 -60.07
N GLY A 101 -9.24 49.90 -59.89
CA GLY A 101 -7.92 50.57 -59.83
C GLY A 101 -6.81 49.56 -59.52
N THR A 102 -6.13 49.12 -60.54
CA THR A 102 -4.82 48.44 -60.51
C THR A 102 -3.79 49.18 -59.66
N ASP A 103 -3.19 48.52 -58.69
CA ASP A 103 -1.75 48.76 -58.44
C ASP A 103 -1.08 47.55 -57.75
N GLN A 104 0.10 47.22 -58.21
CA GLN A 104 0.96 46.14 -57.70
C GLN A 104 1.68 46.67 -56.41
N GLY A 105 1.36 46.04 -55.27
CA GLY A 105 2.06 46.27 -54.02
C GLY A 105 2.31 44.97 -53.29
N GLN A 106 3.56 44.51 -53.31
CA GLN A 106 4.05 43.37 -52.56
C GLN A 106 3.76 43.58 -51.06
N THR A 107 3.00 42.70 -50.44
CA THR A 107 2.68 42.69 -48.99
C THR A 107 3.74 41.95 -48.19
N PRO A 108 4.48 42.63 -47.23
CA PRO A 108 5.48 41.99 -46.34
C PRO A 108 4.83 41.24 -45.15
N GLY A 109 3.53 40.93 -45.19
CA GLY A 109 2.84 40.37 -44.04
C GLY A 109 2.84 38.84 -43.93
N THR A 110 2.99 38.13 -45.05
CA THR A 110 2.85 36.68 -45.15
C THR A 110 4.09 35.92 -44.63
N SER A 111 5.26 36.49 -44.76
CA SER A 111 6.52 35.84 -44.34
C SER A 111 6.68 35.79 -42.81
N LYS A 112 6.22 36.81 -42.09
CA LYS A 112 6.29 36.82 -40.58
C LYS A 112 5.28 35.88 -39.93
N THR A 113 4.13 35.66 -40.56
CA THR A 113 3.12 34.69 -40.06
C THR A 113 3.54 33.24 -40.33
N LEU A 114 4.21 32.96 -41.45
CA LEU A 114 4.75 31.62 -41.78
C LEU A 114 5.87 31.22 -40.79
N THR A 115 6.81 32.13 -40.51
CA THR A 115 7.90 31.87 -39.55
C THR A 115 7.39 31.64 -38.14
N VAL A 116 6.33 32.33 -37.69
CA VAL A 116 5.71 32.10 -36.38
C VAL A 116 5.04 30.75 -36.32
N LEU A 117 4.35 30.35 -37.37
CA LEU A 117 3.71 28.99 -37.48
C LEU A 117 4.74 27.85 -37.55
N GLU A 118 5.88 28.09 -38.19
CA GLU A 118 7.00 27.14 -38.24
C GLU A 118 7.60 26.94 -36.83
N ILE A 119 7.85 28.04 -36.10
CA ILE A 119 8.34 27.97 -34.71
C ILE A 119 7.34 27.26 -33.79
N GLU A 120 6.03 27.55 -33.91
CA GLU A 120 5.00 26.85 -33.13
C GLU A 120 4.94 25.34 -33.47
N ASN A 121 5.09 24.99 -34.76
CA ASN A 121 5.14 23.59 -35.18
C ASN A 121 6.35 22.86 -34.63
N ASP A 122 7.50 23.49 -34.60
CA ASP A 122 8.72 22.90 -34.06
C ASP A 122 8.62 22.74 -32.53
N MET A 123 8.07 23.70 -31.82
CA MET A 123 7.79 23.57 -30.38
C MET A 123 6.79 22.45 -30.06
N LEU A 124 5.74 22.30 -30.86
CA LEU A 124 4.77 21.23 -30.71
C LEU A 124 5.37 19.84 -31.03
N ARG A 125 6.29 19.77 -32.00
CA ARG A 125 7.03 18.55 -32.31
C ARG A 125 7.95 18.14 -31.15
N GLU A 126 8.71 19.09 -30.59
CA GLU A 126 9.56 18.83 -29.41
C GLU A 126 8.76 18.37 -28.20
N GLU A 127 7.61 19.00 -27.93
CA GLU A 127 6.74 18.59 -26.83
C GLU A 127 6.09 17.21 -27.09
N ASN A 128 5.68 16.92 -28.34
CA ASN A 128 5.19 15.58 -28.71
C ASN A 128 6.28 14.51 -28.53
N GLU A 129 7.50 14.76 -28.94
CA GLU A 129 8.64 13.85 -28.74
C GLU A 129 8.92 13.63 -27.25
N ARG A 130 8.86 14.69 -26.47
CA ARG A 130 9.00 14.62 -25.01
C ARG A 130 7.87 13.78 -24.37
N LEU A 131 6.62 14.03 -24.76
CA LEU A 131 5.47 13.28 -24.29
C LEU A 131 5.52 11.81 -24.69
N LYS A 132 5.97 11.50 -25.93
CA LYS A 132 6.20 10.13 -26.37
C LYS A 132 7.24 9.42 -25.52
N LYS A 133 8.38 10.06 -25.24
CA LYS A 133 9.43 9.51 -24.35
C LYS A 133 8.93 9.28 -22.92
N LEU A 134 8.08 10.17 -22.40
CA LEU A 134 7.44 9.99 -21.08
C LEU A 134 6.46 8.82 -21.10
N LEU A 135 5.67 8.68 -22.16
CA LEU A 135 4.71 7.59 -22.35
C LEU A 135 5.43 6.23 -22.48
N GLU A 136 6.55 6.18 -23.19
CA GLU A 136 7.38 4.98 -23.31
C GLU A 136 7.99 4.58 -21.95
N LYS A 137 8.51 5.54 -21.18
CA LYS A 137 8.96 5.28 -19.81
C LYS A 137 7.85 4.75 -18.92
N GLN A 138 6.65 5.28 -19.03
CA GLN A 138 5.48 4.84 -18.27
C GLN A 138 5.03 3.43 -18.68
N LYS A 139 5.10 3.09 -19.97
CA LYS A 139 4.83 1.73 -20.48
C LYS A 139 5.87 0.70 -20.02
N GLN A 140 7.12 1.11 -19.75
CA GLN A 140 8.18 0.23 -19.26
C GLN A 140 8.10 -0.01 -17.75
N THR A 141 7.36 0.81 -17.00
CA THR A 141 7.21 0.65 -15.55
C THR A 141 6.13 -0.38 -15.25
N PHE A 142 6.46 -1.37 -14.41
CA PHE A 142 5.50 -2.37 -13.98
C PHE A 142 4.42 -1.73 -13.12
N SER A 143 3.14 -2.03 -13.40
CA SER A 143 2.01 -1.43 -12.70
C SER A 143 0.86 -2.43 -12.53
N PHE A 144 -0.02 -2.16 -11.58
CA PHE A 144 -1.19 -2.99 -11.31
C PHE A 144 -2.12 -3.10 -12.52
N SER A 145 -2.24 -2.05 -13.33
CA SER A 145 -3.07 -2.04 -14.53
C SER A 145 -2.66 -3.11 -15.56
N GLN A 146 -1.39 -3.55 -15.56
CA GLN A 146 -0.90 -4.58 -16.49
C GLN A 146 -1.29 -6.00 -16.09
N ILE A 147 -1.68 -6.22 -14.83
CA ILE A 147 -2.03 -7.53 -14.29
C ILE A 147 -3.50 -7.64 -13.86
N SER A 148 -4.18 -6.52 -13.65
CA SER A 148 -5.53 -6.46 -13.05
C SER A 148 -6.61 -7.21 -13.83
N SER A 149 -6.45 -7.37 -15.15
CA SER A 149 -7.39 -8.11 -16.00
C SER A 149 -7.22 -9.63 -15.97
N ASP A 150 -6.16 -10.13 -15.31
CA ASP A 150 -5.77 -11.55 -15.31
C ASP A 150 -5.62 -12.04 -13.86
N SER A 151 -6.61 -12.80 -13.37
CA SER A 151 -6.62 -13.29 -11.99
C SER A 151 -5.43 -14.19 -11.67
N ASP A 152 -4.93 -14.97 -12.63
CA ASP A 152 -3.77 -15.83 -12.42
C ASP A 152 -2.50 -15.01 -12.18
N LYS A 153 -2.34 -13.91 -12.93
CA LYS A 153 -1.24 -12.96 -12.70
C LYS A 153 -1.38 -12.25 -11.35
N VAL A 154 -2.59 -11.79 -11.02
CA VAL A 154 -2.84 -11.18 -9.70
C VAL A 154 -2.46 -12.15 -8.59
N GLN A 155 -2.93 -13.40 -8.66
CA GLN A 155 -2.62 -14.42 -7.67
C GLN A 155 -1.11 -14.73 -7.61
N TYR A 156 -0.45 -14.83 -8.77
CA TYR A 156 0.99 -15.08 -8.82
C TYR A 156 1.80 -13.97 -8.14
N PHE A 157 1.52 -12.70 -8.48
CA PHE A 157 2.29 -11.57 -7.96
C PHE A 157 1.93 -11.16 -6.54
N THR A 158 0.68 -11.32 -6.13
CA THR A 158 0.18 -10.80 -4.84
C THR A 158 -0.17 -11.88 -3.82
N GLY A 159 -0.48 -13.10 -4.27
CA GLY A 159 -1.04 -14.16 -3.44
C GLY A 159 -2.54 -14.01 -3.16
N LEU A 160 -3.19 -12.97 -3.70
CA LEU A 160 -4.62 -12.71 -3.57
C LEU A 160 -5.41 -13.27 -4.76
N PRO A 161 -6.68 -13.64 -4.60
CA PRO A 161 -7.43 -14.35 -5.62
C PRO A 161 -7.71 -13.53 -6.89
N ASP A 162 -7.94 -12.24 -6.74
CA ASP A 162 -8.37 -11.37 -7.83
C ASP A 162 -8.03 -9.89 -7.61
N ALA A 163 -8.25 -9.09 -8.65
CA ALA A 163 -8.02 -7.65 -8.63
C ALA A 163 -8.95 -6.91 -7.65
N ALA A 164 -10.18 -7.39 -7.43
CA ALA A 164 -11.14 -6.76 -6.54
C ALA A 164 -10.62 -6.79 -5.09
N THR A 165 -10.00 -7.90 -4.68
CA THR A 165 -9.38 -8.04 -3.36
C THR A 165 -8.20 -7.06 -3.17
N VAL A 166 -7.39 -6.85 -4.21
CA VAL A 166 -6.29 -5.85 -4.15
C VAL A 166 -6.85 -4.43 -4.04
N LEU A 167 -7.86 -4.09 -4.85
CA LEU A 167 -8.52 -2.78 -4.80
C LEU A 167 -9.26 -2.54 -3.48
N PHE A 168 -9.82 -3.59 -2.87
CA PHE A 168 -10.39 -3.51 -1.52
C PHE A 168 -9.33 -3.10 -0.49
N LEU A 169 -8.13 -3.68 -0.53
CA LEU A 169 -7.02 -3.29 0.35
C LEU A 169 -6.55 -1.86 0.08
N GLU A 170 -6.47 -1.45 -1.19
CA GLU A 170 -6.16 -0.05 -1.53
C GLU A 170 -7.20 0.91 -0.97
N ALA A 171 -8.49 0.60 -1.14
CA ALA A 171 -9.58 1.40 -0.61
C ALA A 171 -9.57 1.50 0.93
N LEU A 172 -9.11 0.46 1.62
CA LEU A 172 -8.87 0.52 3.06
C LEU A 172 -7.72 1.46 3.40
N LEU A 173 -6.59 1.34 2.70
CA LEU A 173 -5.40 2.19 2.92
C LEU A 173 -5.70 3.68 2.66
N THR A 174 -6.53 4.00 1.65
CA THR A 174 -6.93 5.39 1.34
C THR A 174 -7.75 6.07 2.44
N LYS A 175 -8.38 5.30 3.33
CA LYS A 175 -9.14 5.87 4.46
C LYS A 175 -8.25 6.39 5.59
N PHE A 176 -6.97 6.06 5.57
CA PHE A 176 -6.01 6.43 6.61
C PHE A 176 -4.89 7.27 6.02
N GLU A 177 -4.39 8.22 6.79
CA GLU A 177 -3.19 8.97 6.44
C GLU A 177 -1.95 8.10 6.64
N LEU A 178 -1.29 7.72 5.55
CA LEU A 178 -0.09 6.88 5.60
C LEU A 178 1.10 7.66 6.12
N GLN A 179 1.64 7.24 7.25
CA GLN A 179 2.90 7.75 7.78
C GLN A 179 4.07 6.96 7.21
N TYR A 180 4.82 7.59 6.30
CA TYR A 180 5.95 6.95 5.65
C TYR A 180 7.13 6.76 6.60
N HIS A 181 7.74 5.58 6.51
CA HIS A 181 8.84 5.15 7.40
C HIS A 181 10.06 6.07 7.37
N SER A 182 10.35 6.73 6.26
CA SER A 182 11.55 7.55 6.04
C SER A 182 11.26 9.05 6.00
N ASP A 183 10.25 9.54 6.72
CA ASP A 183 9.88 10.97 6.84
C ASP A 183 9.64 11.72 5.50
N TRP A 184 9.56 11.01 4.37
CA TRP A 184 9.22 11.57 3.07
C TRP A 184 8.18 10.70 2.33
N THR A 185 7.23 11.37 1.70
CA THR A 185 6.11 10.74 0.99
C THR A 185 6.48 10.35 -0.43
N VAL A 186 6.03 9.18 -0.88
CA VAL A 186 6.23 8.71 -2.25
C VAL A 186 5.04 9.16 -3.10
N GLN A 187 5.21 10.22 -3.88
CA GLN A 187 4.16 10.77 -4.76
C GLN A 187 4.26 10.29 -6.21
N SER A 188 5.42 9.73 -6.60
CA SER A 188 5.70 9.34 -7.98
C SER A 188 5.10 7.98 -8.37
N ILE A 189 4.64 7.20 -7.40
CA ILE A 189 4.07 5.86 -7.59
C ILE A 189 2.67 5.86 -7.01
N LEU A 190 1.67 5.41 -7.76
CA LEU A 190 0.29 5.32 -7.32
C LEU A 190 0.16 4.38 -6.10
N LEU A 191 -0.79 4.64 -5.21
CA LEU A 191 -0.97 3.84 -4.00
C LEU A 191 -1.20 2.35 -4.32
N VAL A 192 -1.98 2.03 -5.34
CA VAL A 192 -2.20 0.66 -5.79
C VAL A 192 -0.90 -0.02 -6.22
N ASP A 193 0.02 0.72 -6.87
CA ASP A 193 1.32 0.20 -7.29
C ASP A 193 2.29 0.07 -6.11
N GLN A 194 2.21 0.97 -5.11
CA GLN A 194 2.94 0.81 -3.85
C GLN A 194 2.45 -0.43 -3.09
N LEU A 195 1.14 -0.68 -3.06
CA LEU A 195 0.56 -1.88 -2.49
C LEU A 195 1.03 -3.13 -3.27
N LEU A 196 0.99 -3.10 -4.61
CA LEU A 196 1.49 -4.18 -5.45
C LEU A 196 2.96 -4.50 -5.15
N LEU A 197 3.82 -3.48 -5.06
CA LEU A 197 5.22 -3.64 -4.70
C LEU A 197 5.38 -4.37 -3.35
N ALA A 198 4.62 -3.97 -2.34
CA ALA A 198 4.65 -4.59 -1.02
C ALA A 198 4.15 -6.04 -1.06
N LEU A 199 3.05 -6.31 -1.76
CA LEU A 199 2.50 -7.67 -1.93
C LEU A 199 3.47 -8.57 -2.69
N MET A 200 4.12 -8.07 -3.75
CA MET A 200 5.17 -8.80 -4.48
C MET A 200 6.35 -9.14 -3.57
N LYS A 201 6.77 -8.21 -2.71
CA LYS A 201 7.82 -8.48 -1.73
C LYS A 201 7.41 -9.58 -0.75
N LEU A 202 6.19 -9.54 -0.25
CA LEU A 202 5.67 -10.58 0.64
C LEU A 202 5.54 -11.93 -0.09
N LYS A 203 4.92 -11.95 -1.27
CA LYS A 203 4.59 -13.17 -2.00
C LYS A 203 5.78 -13.85 -2.65
N LEU A 204 6.63 -13.09 -3.35
CA LEU A 204 7.72 -13.61 -4.17
C LEU A 204 9.10 -13.41 -3.52
N ASN A 205 9.17 -12.64 -2.44
CA ASN A 205 10.42 -12.23 -1.79
C ASN A 205 11.47 -11.61 -2.76
N CYS A 206 10.99 -10.86 -3.76
CA CYS A 206 11.85 -10.19 -4.73
C CYS A 206 12.93 -9.34 -4.06
N GLY A 207 14.13 -9.29 -4.65
CA GLY A 207 15.20 -8.40 -4.21
C GLY A 207 14.81 -6.92 -4.34
N HIS A 208 15.37 -6.05 -3.49
CA HIS A 208 15.07 -4.60 -3.57
C HIS A 208 15.52 -3.99 -4.89
N VAL A 209 16.62 -4.47 -5.47
CA VAL A 209 17.12 -4.04 -6.78
C VAL A 209 16.13 -4.42 -7.89
N ASP A 210 15.58 -5.64 -7.85
CA ASP A 210 14.59 -6.10 -8.83
C ASP A 210 13.32 -5.23 -8.76
N LEU A 211 12.77 -5.01 -7.55
CA LEU A 211 11.59 -4.15 -7.36
C LEU A 211 11.87 -2.71 -7.77
N ALA A 212 13.03 -2.15 -7.42
CA ALA A 212 13.44 -0.81 -7.81
C ALA A 212 13.47 -0.65 -9.34
N THR A 213 13.98 -1.66 -10.05
CA THR A 213 14.03 -1.69 -11.52
C THR A 213 12.63 -1.76 -12.11
N ARG A 214 11.76 -2.68 -11.64
CA ARG A 214 10.39 -2.84 -12.13
C ARG A 214 9.53 -1.59 -11.96
N PHE A 215 9.60 -0.97 -10.78
CA PHE A 215 8.81 0.22 -10.43
C PHE A 215 9.53 1.54 -10.73
N ASN A 216 10.69 1.49 -11.41
CA ASN A 216 11.50 2.65 -11.77
C ASN A 216 11.74 3.62 -10.61
N CYS A 217 12.21 3.10 -9.48
CA CYS A 217 12.49 3.87 -8.28
C CYS A 217 13.82 3.44 -7.63
N SER A 218 14.21 4.10 -6.54
CA SER A 218 15.41 3.72 -5.78
C SER A 218 15.13 2.55 -4.82
N THR A 219 16.17 1.80 -4.43
CA THR A 219 16.05 0.78 -3.39
C THR A 219 15.64 1.35 -2.02
N ALA A 220 15.99 2.60 -1.74
CA ALA A 220 15.53 3.32 -0.56
C ALA A 220 14.01 3.58 -0.62
N THR A 221 13.48 3.95 -1.81
CA THR A 221 12.04 4.07 -2.05
C THR A 221 11.31 2.74 -1.82
N VAL A 222 11.88 1.63 -2.32
CA VAL A 222 11.32 0.28 -2.07
C VAL A 222 11.24 -0.03 -0.57
N THR A 223 12.30 0.27 0.19
CA THR A 223 12.32 0.04 1.65
C THR A 223 11.27 0.90 2.35
N ASN A 224 11.17 2.18 1.98
CA ASN A 224 10.19 3.10 2.55
C ASN A 224 8.76 2.63 2.28
N ILE A 225 8.41 2.33 1.01
CA ILE A 225 7.09 1.82 0.63
C ILE A 225 6.77 0.52 1.37
N PHE A 226 7.67 -0.47 1.30
CA PHE A 226 7.42 -1.78 1.90
C PHE A 226 7.17 -1.68 3.40
N THR A 227 8.01 -0.96 4.13
CA THR A 227 7.87 -0.82 5.59
C THR A 227 6.60 -0.06 5.96
N THR A 228 6.25 0.98 5.20
CA THR A 228 5.03 1.77 5.40
C THR A 228 3.78 0.93 5.16
N ILE A 229 3.68 0.27 4.00
CA ILE A 229 2.51 -0.53 3.63
C ILE A 229 2.33 -1.72 4.57
N VAL A 230 3.40 -2.43 4.93
CA VAL A 230 3.32 -3.54 5.90
C VAL A 230 2.86 -3.04 7.28
N SER A 231 3.34 -1.89 7.74
CA SER A 231 2.89 -1.32 9.01
C SER A 231 1.42 -0.92 8.96
N ALA A 232 0.98 -0.25 7.90
CA ALA A 232 -0.42 0.13 7.72
C ALA A 232 -1.35 -1.09 7.61
N LEU A 233 -0.99 -2.10 6.83
CA LEU A 233 -1.76 -3.34 6.75
C LEU A 233 -1.80 -4.09 8.09
N TYR A 234 -0.71 -4.07 8.86
CA TYR A 234 -0.69 -4.64 10.20
C TYR A 234 -1.70 -3.94 11.12
N ASP A 235 -1.67 -2.61 11.16
CA ASP A 235 -2.56 -1.83 12.02
C ASP A 235 -4.03 -1.98 11.61
N ILE A 236 -4.32 -1.98 10.31
CA ILE A 236 -5.69 -2.09 9.79
C ILE A 236 -6.23 -3.53 9.89
N LEU A 237 -5.51 -4.50 9.33
CA LEU A 237 -6.02 -5.87 9.19
C LEU A 237 -5.82 -6.67 10.47
N TYR A 238 -4.61 -6.62 11.06
CA TYR A 238 -4.33 -7.44 12.23
C TYR A 238 -4.92 -6.80 13.50
N VAL A 239 -4.51 -5.61 13.85
CA VAL A 239 -4.97 -4.95 15.08
C VAL A 239 -6.45 -4.58 14.98
N GLY A 240 -6.89 -4.03 13.86
CA GLY A 240 -8.28 -3.57 13.69
C GLY A 240 -9.31 -4.67 13.47
N MET A 241 -8.95 -5.79 12.84
CA MET A 241 -9.93 -6.82 12.44
C MET A 241 -9.66 -8.21 12.99
N PHE A 242 -8.40 -8.59 13.19
CA PHE A 242 -8.02 -9.97 13.51
C PHE A 242 -7.74 -10.17 14.99
N GLU A 243 -7.05 -9.24 15.64
CA GLU A 243 -6.62 -9.38 17.04
C GLU A 243 -7.82 -9.54 17.97
N ASN A 244 -7.74 -10.51 18.88
CA ASN A 244 -8.81 -10.84 19.84
C ASN A 244 -10.15 -11.30 19.22
N ASN A 245 -10.18 -11.66 17.95
CA ASN A 245 -11.43 -12.06 17.26
C ASN A 245 -11.52 -13.55 17.01
N ILE A 246 -11.20 -14.39 18.03
CA ILE A 246 -11.35 -15.84 17.95
C ILE A 246 -12.83 -16.22 18.06
N PRO A 247 -13.44 -16.87 17.02
CA PRO A 247 -14.85 -17.19 17.00
C PRO A 247 -15.27 -18.06 18.19
N SER A 248 -16.46 -17.87 18.73
CA SER A 248 -17.03 -18.75 19.76
C SER A 248 -17.31 -20.14 19.19
N THR A 249 -17.43 -21.19 20.05
CA THR A 249 -17.86 -22.53 19.61
C THR A 249 -19.21 -22.50 18.93
N ALA A 250 -20.15 -21.69 19.44
CA ALA A 250 -21.45 -21.52 18.80
C ALA A 250 -21.32 -20.96 17.36
N LYS A 251 -20.42 -19.99 17.15
CA LYS A 251 -20.14 -19.49 15.80
C LYS A 251 -19.44 -20.53 14.92
N ASN A 252 -18.53 -21.32 15.46
CA ASN A 252 -17.89 -22.40 14.72
C ASN A 252 -18.91 -23.46 14.27
N GLN A 253 -19.94 -23.74 15.09
CA GLN A 253 -20.99 -24.71 14.77
C GLN A 253 -21.85 -24.27 13.57
N THR A 254 -22.00 -22.99 13.29
CA THR A 254 -22.78 -22.52 12.12
C THR A 254 -22.13 -22.87 10.78
N SER A 255 -20.83 -23.16 10.77
CA SER A 255 -20.05 -23.52 9.56
C SER A 255 -19.10 -24.68 9.85
N LEU A 256 -19.59 -25.67 10.60
CA LEU A 256 -18.78 -26.84 11.03
C LEU A 256 -18.64 -27.82 9.89
N PRO A 257 -17.42 -28.11 9.39
CA PRO A 257 -17.21 -29.14 8.37
C PRO A 257 -17.51 -30.55 8.87
N ASP A 258 -17.86 -31.45 7.96
CA ASP A 258 -18.20 -32.84 8.28
C ASP A 258 -17.11 -33.56 9.08
N CYS A 259 -15.85 -33.28 8.81
CA CYS A 259 -14.72 -33.87 9.55
C CYS A 259 -14.65 -33.47 11.03
N PHE A 260 -15.34 -32.41 11.43
CA PHE A 260 -15.44 -31.95 12.82
C PHE A 260 -16.74 -32.36 13.53
N LYS A 261 -17.66 -33.05 12.85
CA LYS A 261 -18.87 -33.57 13.51
C LYS A 261 -18.58 -34.41 14.78
N PRO A 262 -17.47 -35.21 14.86
CA PRO A 262 -17.08 -35.89 16.10
C PRO A 262 -16.57 -34.95 17.19
N PHE A 263 -16.25 -33.70 16.85
CA PHE A 263 -15.63 -32.66 17.72
C PHE A 263 -16.44 -31.39 17.75
N PRO A 264 -17.73 -31.40 18.13
CA PRO A 264 -18.64 -30.27 18.01
C PRO A 264 -18.22 -29.06 18.88
N ASN A 265 -17.47 -29.32 19.97
CA ASN A 265 -16.96 -28.28 20.86
C ASN A 265 -15.56 -27.80 20.48
N CYS A 266 -15.05 -28.13 19.29
CA CYS A 266 -13.76 -27.68 18.84
C CYS A 266 -13.77 -26.15 18.70
N ARG A 267 -12.95 -25.51 19.56
CA ARG A 267 -12.74 -24.07 19.56
C ARG A 267 -11.72 -23.66 18.51
N ILE A 268 -10.59 -24.38 18.51
CA ILE A 268 -9.42 -24.07 17.72
C ILE A 268 -8.54 -25.30 17.51
N VAL A 269 -7.90 -25.36 16.36
CA VAL A 269 -6.86 -26.34 16.04
C VAL A 269 -5.51 -25.60 16.10
N LEU A 270 -4.57 -26.12 16.89
CA LEU A 270 -3.25 -25.50 17.11
C LEU A 270 -2.16 -26.28 16.41
N ASP A 271 -1.26 -25.54 15.76
CA ASP A 271 0.00 -26.09 15.24
C ASP A 271 1.08 -25.01 15.24
N CYS A 272 2.36 -25.41 15.29
CA CYS A 272 3.47 -24.49 15.21
C CYS A 272 4.07 -24.45 13.80
N THR A 273 4.41 -23.25 13.35
CA THR A 273 5.13 -23.07 12.10
C THR A 273 6.47 -22.40 12.34
N GLU A 274 7.46 -22.77 11.54
CA GLU A 274 8.82 -22.19 11.62
C GLU A 274 9.13 -21.38 10.36
N VAL A 275 9.75 -20.23 10.59
CA VAL A 275 10.21 -19.28 9.58
C VAL A 275 11.72 -19.20 9.66
N ALA A 276 12.43 -19.42 8.56
CA ALA A 276 13.89 -19.30 8.55
C ALA A 276 14.31 -17.84 8.62
N VAL A 277 15.40 -17.59 9.32
CA VAL A 277 16.01 -16.26 9.45
C VAL A 277 17.50 -16.32 9.21
N SER A 278 18.08 -15.21 8.78
CA SER A 278 19.52 -15.09 8.63
C SER A 278 20.23 -15.32 9.96
N ASN A 279 21.37 -15.97 9.93
CA ASN A 279 22.20 -16.22 11.10
C ASN A 279 22.58 -14.87 11.75
N THR A 280 22.66 -14.89 13.07
CA THR A 280 23.13 -13.77 13.87
C THR A 280 24.61 -13.96 14.18
N GLU A 281 25.35 -12.86 14.27
CA GLU A 281 26.80 -12.89 14.58
C GLU A 281 27.09 -13.33 16.05
N ARG A 282 26.07 -13.27 16.92
CA ARG A 282 26.22 -13.63 18.35
C ARG A 282 25.84 -15.10 18.58
N LEU A 283 26.79 -15.88 19.05
CA LEU A 283 26.64 -17.32 19.34
C LEU A 283 25.49 -17.62 20.35
N ASP A 284 25.37 -16.82 21.39
CA ASP A 284 24.28 -17.00 22.39
C ASP A 284 22.90 -16.85 21.77
N THR A 285 22.73 -15.84 20.92
CA THR A 285 21.48 -15.63 20.18
C THR A 285 21.24 -16.75 19.18
N GLN A 286 22.29 -17.27 18.55
CA GLN A 286 22.21 -18.35 17.58
C GLN A 286 21.74 -19.66 18.22
N SER A 287 22.16 -19.98 19.45
CA SER A 287 21.72 -21.18 20.19
C SER A 287 20.21 -21.15 20.46
N HIS A 288 19.67 -20.00 20.84
CA HIS A 288 18.22 -19.82 21.07
C HIS A 288 17.38 -19.89 19.78
N LEU A 289 17.96 -19.52 18.65
CA LEU A 289 17.29 -19.53 17.36
C LEU A 289 17.41 -20.87 16.61
N TYR A 290 18.33 -21.75 17.03
CA TYR A 290 18.58 -22.99 16.33
C TYR A 290 17.48 -24.03 16.61
N SER A 291 16.77 -24.44 15.55
CA SER A 291 15.82 -25.54 15.60
C SER A 291 16.52 -26.85 15.37
N GLN A 292 16.55 -27.72 16.38
CA GLN A 292 17.10 -29.07 16.26
C GLN A 292 16.27 -29.89 15.23
N TYR A 293 14.97 -29.66 15.16
CA TYR A 293 14.07 -30.35 14.23
C TYR A 293 14.35 -29.99 12.76
N LYS A 294 14.64 -28.71 12.48
CA LYS A 294 14.92 -28.22 11.11
C LYS A 294 16.39 -28.16 10.76
N GLY A 295 17.31 -28.35 11.72
CA GLY A 295 18.75 -28.27 11.53
C GLY A 295 19.25 -26.90 11.07
N ARG A 296 18.50 -25.82 11.35
CA ARG A 296 18.83 -24.45 10.94
C ARG A 296 18.27 -23.41 11.90
N THR A 297 18.73 -22.17 11.75
CA THR A 297 18.26 -21.02 12.51
C THR A 297 16.85 -20.63 12.06
N THR A 298 15.89 -20.70 12.98
CA THR A 298 14.48 -20.41 12.72
C THR A 298 13.86 -19.59 13.84
N LEU A 299 12.74 -18.96 13.52
CA LEU A 299 11.79 -18.44 14.48
C LEU A 299 10.49 -19.24 14.38
N LYS A 300 9.84 -19.49 15.50
CA LYS A 300 8.68 -20.33 15.63
C LYS A 300 7.46 -19.53 16.07
N ALA A 301 6.31 -19.77 15.46
CA ALA A 301 5.04 -19.15 15.84
C ALA A 301 3.96 -20.21 16.02
N LEU A 302 3.09 -20.02 16.99
CA LEU A 302 1.87 -20.78 17.18
C LEU A 302 0.78 -20.20 16.28
N ILE A 303 0.17 -21.04 15.48
CA ILE A 303 -0.95 -20.72 14.60
C ILE A 303 -2.19 -21.46 15.08
N GLY A 304 -3.28 -20.73 15.25
CA GLY A 304 -4.57 -21.29 15.59
C GLY A 304 -5.58 -21.11 14.46
N VAL A 305 -6.24 -22.20 14.09
CA VAL A 305 -7.17 -22.26 12.98
C VAL A 305 -8.54 -22.71 13.48
N ALA A 306 -9.59 -22.02 13.09
CA ALA A 306 -10.96 -22.45 13.35
C ALA A 306 -11.29 -23.71 12.52
N PRO A 307 -12.30 -24.50 12.91
CA PRO A 307 -12.68 -25.72 12.18
C PRO A 307 -12.93 -25.50 10.68
N ASN A 308 -13.42 -24.34 10.29
CA ASN A 308 -13.66 -23.96 8.87
C ASN A 308 -12.40 -23.62 8.07
N GLY A 309 -11.21 -23.72 8.67
CA GLY A 309 -9.94 -23.49 7.98
C GLY A 309 -9.44 -22.03 8.01
N VAL A 310 -10.17 -21.10 8.63
CA VAL A 310 -9.75 -19.71 8.80
C VAL A 310 -8.73 -19.62 9.93
N ILE A 311 -7.59 -18.97 9.68
CA ILE A 311 -6.61 -18.68 10.75
C ILE A 311 -7.24 -17.62 11.66
N THR A 312 -7.34 -17.91 12.95
CA THR A 312 -7.98 -17.03 13.95
C THR A 312 -7.04 -16.59 15.07
N PHE A 313 -5.85 -17.18 15.12
CA PHE A 313 -4.81 -16.80 16.06
C PHE A 313 -3.42 -16.93 15.44
N ALA A 314 -2.54 -15.98 15.73
CA ALA A 314 -1.12 -16.05 15.40
C ALA A 314 -0.30 -15.39 16.51
N SER A 315 0.58 -16.15 17.14
CA SER A 315 1.48 -15.63 18.17
C SER A 315 2.54 -14.67 17.59
N ASN A 316 3.27 -14.02 18.45
CA ASN A 316 4.56 -13.48 18.08
C ASN A 316 5.54 -14.61 17.78
N LEU A 317 6.66 -14.27 17.14
CA LEU A 317 7.74 -15.20 16.82
C LEU A 317 8.65 -15.40 18.01
N TYR A 318 8.90 -16.67 18.35
CA TYR A 318 9.81 -17.16 19.37
C TYR A 318 11.07 -17.77 18.76
N GLY A 319 12.12 -17.99 19.54
CA GLY A 319 13.31 -18.72 19.06
C GLY A 319 12.95 -20.15 18.65
N GLY A 320 13.62 -20.67 17.63
CA GLY A 320 13.35 -22.01 17.09
C GLY A 320 13.51 -23.16 18.09
N SER A 321 14.30 -22.95 19.14
CA SER A 321 14.48 -23.90 20.25
C SER A 321 13.30 -23.91 21.26
N ALA A 322 12.38 -22.92 21.19
CA ALA A 322 11.24 -22.87 22.12
C ALA A 322 10.30 -24.06 21.93
N SER A 323 9.85 -24.68 23.02
CA SER A 323 8.89 -25.77 22.99
C SER A 323 7.47 -25.24 22.68
N ASP A 324 6.64 -26.08 22.04
CA ASP A 324 5.23 -25.74 21.75
C ASP A 324 4.46 -25.40 23.04
N LYS A 325 4.77 -26.09 24.13
CA LYS A 325 4.21 -25.82 25.47
C LYS A 325 4.58 -24.44 25.99
N ALA A 326 5.87 -24.05 25.91
CA ALA A 326 6.34 -22.75 26.36
C ALA A 326 5.69 -21.62 25.54
N ILE A 327 5.61 -21.78 24.22
CA ILE A 327 4.94 -20.81 23.34
C ILE A 327 3.46 -20.69 23.70
N THR A 328 2.76 -21.82 23.91
CA THR A 328 1.34 -21.83 24.25
C THR A 328 1.07 -21.14 25.60
N ALA A 329 1.96 -21.32 26.58
CA ALA A 329 1.83 -20.70 27.90
C ALA A 329 1.98 -19.16 27.85
N ASP A 330 2.87 -18.66 26.98
CA ASP A 330 3.25 -17.25 26.94
C ASP A 330 2.47 -16.41 25.93
N CYS A 331 1.99 -17.01 24.82
CA CYS A 331 1.44 -16.27 23.69
C CYS A 331 0.04 -15.67 23.89
N GLY A 332 -0.61 -15.90 25.03
CA GLY A 332 -1.93 -15.35 25.38
C GLY A 332 -3.12 -16.17 24.85
N ILE A 333 -2.92 -17.26 24.10
CA ILE A 333 -4.03 -18.08 23.56
C ILE A 333 -4.94 -18.65 24.65
N LEU A 334 -4.37 -18.98 25.81
CA LEU A 334 -5.11 -19.59 26.92
C LEU A 334 -6.22 -18.67 27.46
N GLN A 335 -6.06 -17.36 27.37
CA GLN A 335 -7.06 -16.35 27.81
C GLN A 335 -8.35 -16.39 26.98
N HIS A 336 -8.30 -16.94 25.76
CA HIS A 336 -9.43 -17.04 24.85
C HIS A 336 -10.19 -18.38 24.98
N LEU A 337 -9.70 -19.29 25.80
CA LEU A 337 -10.30 -20.59 26.02
C LEU A 337 -11.21 -20.57 27.26
N GLN A 338 -12.40 -21.15 27.13
CA GLN A 338 -13.44 -21.21 28.17
C GLN A 338 -13.79 -22.66 28.51
N PRO A 339 -14.31 -22.93 29.72
CA PRO A 339 -14.83 -24.25 30.06
C PRO A 339 -15.79 -24.82 28.99
N GLY A 340 -15.65 -26.09 28.67
CA GLY A 340 -16.40 -26.75 27.59
C GLY A 340 -15.78 -26.60 26.20
N ASN A 341 -14.75 -25.76 26.00
CA ASN A 341 -14.01 -25.68 24.73
C ASN A 341 -13.10 -26.92 24.56
N MET A 342 -12.88 -27.30 23.31
CA MET A 342 -11.92 -28.32 22.92
C MET A 342 -10.83 -27.71 22.04
N VAL A 343 -9.59 -28.01 22.36
CA VAL A 343 -8.41 -27.75 21.55
C VAL A 343 -7.99 -29.03 20.84
N VAL A 344 -7.79 -28.96 19.54
CA VAL A 344 -7.19 -30.05 18.74
C VAL A 344 -5.77 -29.67 18.40
N ALA A 345 -4.80 -30.54 18.59
CA ALA A 345 -3.39 -30.26 18.32
C ALA A 345 -2.62 -31.51 17.89
N ASP A 346 -1.34 -31.32 17.51
CA ASP A 346 -0.45 -32.43 17.21
C ASP A 346 -0.03 -33.17 18.49
N LYS A 347 0.46 -34.41 18.30
CA LYS A 347 0.99 -35.27 19.37
C LYS A 347 2.07 -34.57 20.22
N GLY A 348 2.86 -33.69 19.65
CA GLY A 348 3.90 -32.90 20.33
C GLY A 348 3.36 -31.88 21.34
N PHE A 349 2.07 -31.54 21.29
CA PHE A 349 1.46 -30.55 22.19
C PHE A 349 1.12 -31.16 23.55
N THR A 350 2.10 -31.26 24.42
CA THR A 350 1.90 -31.73 25.82
C THR A 350 1.48 -30.58 26.72
N ILE A 351 0.31 -29.96 26.41
CA ILE A 351 -0.17 -28.73 27.06
C ILE A 351 -1.32 -28.96 28.05
N ARG A 352 -1.69 -30.18 28.32
CA ARG A 352 -2.87 -30.52 29.15
C ARG A 352 -2.83 -29.91 30.55
N ASP A 353 -1.65 -29.78 31.13
CA ASP A 353 -1.43 -29.24 32.48
C ASP A 353 -1.46 -27.69 32.54
N ILE A 354 -1.40 -27.02 31.40
CA ILE A 354 -1.48 -25.55 31.33
C ILE A 354 -2.83 -25.05 30.80
N LEU A 355 -3.69 -25.95 30.31
CA LEU A 355 -5.02 -25.54 29.84
C LEU A 355 -5.90 -25.08 31.00
N PRO A 356 -6.77 -24.05 30.78
CA PRO A 356 -7.76 -23.66 31.77
C PRO A 356 -8.68 -24.82 32.16
N GLU A 357 -9.20 -24.76 33.41
CA GLU A 357 -10.13 -25.76 33.91
C GLU A 357 -11.36 -25.92 33.00
N GLY A 358 -11.76 -27.16 32.72
CA GLY A 358 -12.90 -27.48 31.87
C GLY A 358 -12.61 -27.38 30.34
N VAL A 359 -11.37 -27.08 29.93
CA VAL A 359 -10.93 -27.13 28.53
C VAL A 359 -10.34 -28.48 28.23
N SER A 360 -10.82 -29.15 27.17
CA SER A 360 -10.32 -30.46 26.76
C SER A 360 -9.26 -30.35 25.66
N LEU A 361 -8.24 -31.22 25.73
CA LEU A 361 -7.20 -31.37 24.70
C LEU A 361 -7.42 -32.69 23.95
N ASN A 362 -7.53 -32.63 22.64
CA ASN A 362 -7.61 -33.78 21.77
C ASN A 362 -6.37 -33.86 20.87
N ILE A 363 -5.50 -34.80 21.15
CA ILE A 363 -4.25 -35.10 20.44
C ILE A 363 -4.21 -36.60 20.11
N PRO A 364 -3.46 -37.01 19.06
CA PRO A 364 -3.27 -38.44 18.76
C PRO A 364 -2.71 -39.22 19.97
N SER A 365 -3.22 -40.42 20.17
CA SER A 365 -2.82 -41.28 21.28
C SER A 365 -1.33 -41.62 21.22
N PHE A 366 -0.72 -41.77 22.42
CA PHE A 366 0.63 -42.30 22.54
C PHE A 366 0.62 -43.80 22.51
N LEU A 367 1.59 -44.42 21.83
CA LEU A 367 1.74 -45.86 21.83
C LEU A 367 2.33 -46.28 23.17
N VAL A 368 1.48 -46.86 24.04
CA VAL A 368 1.92 -47.25 25.40
C VAL A 368 2.23 -48.76 25.44
N ASN A 369 1.47 -49.60 24.74
CA ASN A 369 1.51 -51.08 24.86
C ASN A 369 2.01 -51.78 23.57
N GLY A 370 2.83 -51.12 22.76
CA GLY A 370 3.38 -51.70 21.51
C GLY A 370 2.39 -51.80 20.35
N GLN A 371 1.09 -51.76 20.56
CA GLN A 371 0.03 -51.69 19.54
C GLN A 371 -1.09 -50.78 19.98
N PHE A 372 -1.72 -50.10 18.99
CA PHE A 372 -2.94 -49.34 19.25
C PHE A 372 -4.17 -50.25 19.30
N THR A 373 -5.10 -49.92 20.19
CA THR A 373 -6.44 -50.56 20.18
C THR A 373 -7.20 -50.03 18.95
N GLN A 374 -8.26 -50.77 18.55
CA GLN A 374 -9.10 -50.37 17.42
C GLN A 374 -9.77 -49.02 17.66
N GLU A 375 -10.11 -48.70 18.90
CA GLU A 375 -10.69 -47.40 19.28
C GLU A 375 -9.68 -46.28 19.14
N GLU A 376 -8.43 -46.46 19.61
CA GLU A 376 -7.35 -45.48 19.44
C GLU A 376 -7.02 -45.25 17.96
N VAL A 377 -7.02 -46.29 17.12
CA VAL A 377 -6.82 -46.15 15.67
C VAL A 377 -7.93 -45.32 15.04
N ASN A 378 -9.19 -45.55 15.41
CA ASN A 378 -10.32 -44.81 14.88
C ASN A 378 -10.27 -43.36 15.34
N ASN A 379 -9.99 -43.08 16.62
CA ASN A 379 -9.84 -41.73 17.16
C ASN A 379 -8.67 -40.99 16.49
N ASN A 380 -7.52 -41.64 16.34
CA ASN A 380 -6.37 -41.03 15.64
C ASN A 380 -6.68 -40.67 14.19
N ARG A 381 -7.51 -41.48 13.49
CA ARG A 381 -7.97 -41.13 12.11
C ARG A 381 -8.87 -39.89 12.11
N LEU A 382 -9.79 -39.78 13.08
CA LEU A 382 -10.67 -38.63 13.19
C LEU A 382 -9.88 -37.34 13.48
N ILE A 383 -8.94 -37.41 14.43
CA ILE A 383 -8.05 -36.26 14.76
C ILE A 383 -7.22 -35.87 13.55
N SER A 384 -6.66 -36.86 12.82
CA SER A 384 -5.84 -36.56 11.62
C SER A 384 -6.66 -35.86 10.53
N ARG A 385 -7.93 -36.28 10.32
CA ARG A 385 -8.84 -35.61 9.37
C ARG A 385 -9.15 -34.19 9.78
N ALA A 386 -9.37 -33.91 11.05
CA ALA A 386 -9.59 -32.54 11.57
C ALA A 386 -8.34 -31.68 11.44
N ARG A 387 -7.15 -32.25 11.71
CA ARG A 387 -5.87 -31.51 11.63
C ARG A 387 -5.44 -31.15 10.22
N ILE A 388 -5.88 -31.87 9.19
CA ILE A 388 -5.49 -31.54 7.81
C ILE A 388 -5.82 -30.09 7.43
N HIS A 389 -6.80 -29.47 8.08
CA HIS A 389 -7.21 -28.10 7.81
C HIS A 389 -6.19 -27.08 8.33
N VAL A 390 -5.62 -27.28 9.52
CA VAL A 390 -4.56 -26.40 10.02
C VAL A 390 -3.30 -26.52 9.18
N GLU A 391 -2.96 -27.75 8.78
CA GLU A 391 -1.82 -28.00 7.90
C GLU A 391 -1.97 -27.28 6.54
N ARG A 392 -3.17 -27.36 5.94
CA ARG A 392 -3.50 -26.65 4.68
C ARG A 392 -3.43 -25.13 4.86
N SER A 393 -3.92 -24.58 5.97
CA SER A 393 -3.85 -23.15 6.26
C SER A 393 -2.40 -22.70 6.42
N ILE A 394 -1.58 -23.47 7.13
CA ILE A 394 -0.15 -23.20 7.27
C ILE A 394 0.59 -23.32 5.92
N GLN A 395 0.24 -24.30 5.09
CA GLN A 395 0.79 -24.42 3.73
C GLN A 395 0.46 -23.18 2.90
N ARG A 396 -0.78 -22.67 2.96
CA ARG A 396 -1.16 -21.42 2.28
C ARG A 396 -0.40 -20.22 2.81
N LEU A 397 -0.23 -20.12 4.13
CA LEU A 397 0.60 -19.07 4.74
C LEU A 397 2.03 -19.12 4.21
N LYS A 398 2.61 -20.30 4.04
CA LYS A 398 3.96 -20.51 3.49
C LYS A 398 4.08 -20.23 1.98
N LEU A 399 2.98 -20.02 1.26
CA LEU A 399 3.03 -19.51 -0.12
C LEU A 399 3.56 -18.08 -0.19
N TYR A 400 3.62 -17.35 0.92
CA TYR A 400 4.33 -16.08 1.00
C TYR A 400 5.82 -16.34 1.22
N SER A 401 6.59 -16.36 0.14
CA SER A 401 8.01 -16.75 0.13
C SER A 401 8.92 -15.87 1.02
N ILE A 402 8.43 -14.71 1.48
CA ILE A 402 9.16 -13.94 2.50
C ILE A 402 9.31 -14.73 3.81
N LEU A 403 8.38 -15.64 4.11
CA LEU A 403 8.42 -16.49 5.30
C LEU A 403 9.39 -17.68 5.17
N ASP A 404 9.84 -18.01 3.95
CA ASP A 404 10.89 -19.04 3.75
C ASP A 404 12.24 -18.57 4.27
N HIS A 405 12.52 -17.27 4.11
CA HIS A 405 13.73 -16.63 4.64
C HIS A 405 13.51 -15.13 4.76
N ILE A 406 13.34 -14.64 5.98
CA ILE A 406 13.17 -13.20 6.23
C ILE A 406 14.56 -12.52 6.24
N PRO A 407 14.80 -11.53 5.35
CA PRO A 407 16.03 -10.78 5.32
C PRO A 407 16.29 -10.04 6.65
N TYR A 408 17.56 -9.98 7.07
CA TYR A 408 17.98 -9.37 8.34
C TYR A 408 17.49 -7.91 8.52
N GLN A 409 17.45 -7.15 7.45
CA GLN A 409 16.98 -5.76 7.47
C GLN A 409 15.54 -5.59 8.00
N PHE A 410 14.69 -6.64 7.93
CA PHE A 410 13.32 -6.62 8.43
C PHE A 410 13.16 -7.18 9.84
N LYS A 411 14.26 -7.46 10.56
CA LYS A 411 14.23 -8.05 11.90
C LYS A 411 13.27 -7.31 12.87
N LYS A 412 13.23 -5.97 12.81
CA LYS A 412 12.33 -5.15 13.65
C LYS A 412 10.86 -5.33 13.29
N ASN A 413 10.54 -5.68 12.06
CA ASN A 413 9.18 -5.80 11.54
C ASN A 413 8.73 -7.26 11.34
N ILE A 414 9.53 -8.23 11.78
CA ILE A 414 9.30 -9.64 11.47
C ILE A 414 7.93 -10.15 11.96
N ASN A 415 7.50 -9.73 13.14
CA ASN A 415 6.17 -10.05 13.68
C ASN A 415 5.06 -9.41 12.83
N LYS A 416 5.22 -8.15 12.40
CA LYS A 416 4.25 -7.48 11.53
C LYS A 416 4.14 -8.21 10.19
N ILE A 417 5.26 -8.61 9.61
CA ILE A 417 5.29 -9.37 8.34
C ILE A 417 4.52 -10.67 8.46
N LEU A 418 4.78 -11.49 9.50
CA LEU A 418 4.05 -12.72 9.72
C LEU A 418 2.54 -12.47 9.86
N LYS A 419 2.16 -11.52 10.72
CA LYS A 419 0.76 -11.20 11.02
C LYS A 419 0.01 -10.66 9.79
N VAL A 420 0.67 -9.84 8.96
CA VAL A 420 0.10 -9.40 7.67
C VAL A 420 -0.09 -10.60 6.72
N CYS A 421 0.89 -11.49 6.59
CA CYS A 421 0.75 -12.68 5.76
C CYS A 421 -0.40 -13.57 6.23
N VAL A 422 -0.62 -13.71 7.56
CA VAL A 422 -1.77 -14.42 8.14
C VAL A 422 -3.09 -13.78 7.68
N CYS A 423 -3.23 -12.47 7.81
CA CYS A 423 -4.43 -11.75 7.38
C CYS A 423 -4.67 -11.91 5.86
N LEU A 424 -3.62 -11.76 5.04
CA LEU A 424 -3.71 -11.93 3.60
C LEU A 424 -4.07 -13.38 3.21
N THR A 425 -3.64 -14.38 3.99
CA THR A 425 -4.02 -15.79 3.77
C THR A 425 -5.52 -15.98 3.94
N ASN A 426 -6.14 -15.29 4.89
CA ASN A 426 -7.59 -15.36 5.12
C ASN A 426 -8.42 -14.65 4.03
N LEU A 427 -7.80 -13.78 3.21
CA LEU A 427 -8.45 -13.16 2.05
C LEU A 427 -8.41 -14.03 0.79
N GLN A 428 -7.78 -15.20 0.84
CA GLN A 428 -7.80 -16.15 -0.25
C GLN A 428 -9.13 -16.93 -0.28
N THR A 429 -9.40 -17.62 -1.39
CA THR A 429 -10.59 -18.49 -1.51
C THR A 429 -10.66 -19.49 -0.37
N PRO A 430 -11.87 -19.85 0.14
CA PRO A 430 -12.03 -20.82 1.21
C PRO A 430 -11.27 -22.13 0.96
N ILE A 431 -10.73 -22.74 2.02
CA ILE A 431 -10.03 -24.03 1.93
C ILE A 431 -11.02 -25.16 1.71
N LEU A 432 -12.21 -25.00 2.28
CA LEU A 432 -13.28 -25.97 2.25
C LEU A 432 -14.34 -25.54 1.24
N ARG A 433 -14.55 -26.34 0.21
CA ARG A 433 -15.60 -26.10 -0.80
C ARG A 433 -17.02 -26.37 -0.29
N GLU A 434 -17.14 -27.03 0.88
CA GLU A 434 -18.43 -27.36 1.52
C GLU A 434 -19.09 -26.15 2.22
N ILE A 435 -18.43 -24.98 2.22
CA ILE A 435 -18.88 -23.77 2.93
C ILE A 435 -19.27 -22.67 1.92
N GLU A 436 -19.35 -22.99 0.63
CA GLU A 436 -19.82 -22.07 -0.40
C GLU A 436 -21.34 -21.88 -0.37
#